data_0ca852e5ffc574080b31997f214e1b7a
#
_entry.id   0ca852e5ffc574080b31997f214e1b7a
#
_cell.length_a   1.000
_cell.length_b   1.000
_cell.length_c   1.000
_cell.angle_alpha   90.00
_cell.angle_beta   90.00
_cell.angle_gamma   90.00
#
_symmetry.space_group_name_H-M   'P 1'
#
loop_
_entity.id
_entity.type
_entity.pdbx_description
1 polymer ?
#
loop_
_entity_poly.entity_id
_entity_poly.type
_entity_poly.pdbx_seq_one_letter_code
_entity_poly.pdbx_strand_id
1 'polypeptide(L)'
;MRARRLAVLAGCFAAPAVLAFAASACAETLSDAIALAYETNPTLQAARAQLRETDEEYVQAEAGLRPSVNLNAGYSYGNEATGQFGPQIAGANFGSATASVSVSQPLYTGGRVSNRMDAAHADIMAGREGLRRTEIGVLQSVVGAYLDVRRDQEQVAISQDNVAVLARQLEETKARFEVGQLTRTDVAQSEARLALARSQLSANQATLAEAGAAYATVVGQNPGQLAPEPPIAQRLPPDVDAAFDFAEQSNPQILQANFVEQASAARLAAAKSQQRPQASLTASYGYYGSTTSVQTTGELPGVPATSTGLRVGTIGANITLPLVTGGMNGSEIRQAAEQDNVDRIGVETARRQVLQAVAQGWDQLLGARASLAADEAQVKADTVAFEGVREEQKVGLRTILDVLNAQQELETSQLALVGARHDEYVAAAGVLAAMGALEARDLIPGEPLYDPKTNLDHVRHAPGWVPWEGAVGTLDRLGAPAPTPTPPPSPPGQVVRTGGQ
;
A
#
# COMPACT_ATOMS: atom_id res chain seq x y z
N MET A 1 29.31 28.09 -58.74
CA MET A 1 30.47 27.50 -59.45
C MET A 1 31.06 26.39 -58.62
N ARG A 2 31.23 25.20 -59.28
CA ARG A 2 32.02 24.02 -58.88
C ARG A 2 31.50 23.26 -57.63
N ALA A 3 31.13 22.04 -57.66
CA ALA A 3 31.25 20.84 -58.46
C ALA A 3 31.34 19.66 -57.54
N ARG A 4 30.36 18.76 -57.67
CA ARG A 4 30.35 17.29 -57.52
C ARG A 4 31.60 16.62 -56.95
N ARG A 5 31.41 15.72 -55.98
CA ARG A 5 31.88 14.33 -56.11
C ARG A 5 30.93 13.37 -55.39
N LEU A 6 30.31 12.45 -56.16
CA LEU A 6 29.75 11.18 -55.73
C LEU A 6 30.89 10.28 -55.23
N ALA A 7 30.62 9.59 -54.14
CA ALA A 7 31.31 8.35 -53.80
C ALA A 7 30.23 7.31 -53.43
N VAL A 8 30.05 6.37 -54.35
CA VAL A 8 29.33 5.11 -54.15
C VAL A 8 30.21 4.22 -53.29
N LEU A 9 29.71 3.75 -52.16
CA LEU A 9 30.32 2.66 -51.42
C LEU A 9 29.26 1.62 -51.08
N ALA A 10 29.59 0.43 -51.57
CA ALA A 10 28.80 -0.78 -51.57
C ALA A 10 28.35 -1.21 -50.17
N GLY A 11 27.08 -1.60 -50.07
CA GLY A 11 26.47 -2.18 -48.86
C GLY A 11 26.96 -3.59 -48.58
N CYS A 12 27.48 -3.80 -47.40
CA CYS A 12 27.47 -5.14 -46.79
C CYS A 12 26.21 -5.27 -45.95
N PHE A 13 25.25 -6.07 -46.42
CA PHE A 13 24.14 -6.57 -45.62
C PHE A 13 24.70 -7.55 -44.58
N ALA A 14 24.95 -7.08 -43.37
CA ALA A 14 25.09 -7.94 -42.18
C ALA A 14 23.68 -8.17 -41.64
N ALA A 15 23.14 -9.35 -41.92
CA ALA A 15 21.92 -9.84 -41.25
C ALA A 15 22.23 -9.94 -39.74
N PRO A 16 21.41 -9.34 -38.86
CA PRO A 16 21.50 -9.63 -37.43
C PRO A 16 21.03 -11.08 -37.24
N ALA A 17 21.94 -11.98 -36.87
CA ALA A 17 21.58 -13.26 -36.30
C ALA A 17 20.79 -12.97 -35.02
N VAL A 18 19.47 -13.10 -35.07
CA VAL A 18 18.61 -13.19 -33.92
C VAL A 18 18.99 -14.49 -33.22
N LEU A 19 19.87 -14.43 -32.26
CA LEU A 19 20.06 -15.43 -31.23
C LEU A 19 18.75 -15.43 -30.44
N ALA A 20 17.81 -16.28 -30.86
CA ALA A 20 16.73 -16.71 -30.01
C ALA A 20 17.40 -17.45 -28.83
N PHE A 21 17.59 -16.76 -27.72
CA PHE A 21 17.76 -17.40 -26.43
C PHE A 21 16.51 -18.24 -26.23
N ALA A 22 16.62 -19.53 -26.51
CA ALA A 22 15.73 -20.53 -25.93
C ALA A 22 15.94 -20.41 -24.41
N ALA A 23 15.19 -19.52 -23.77
CA ALA A 23 15.02 -19.53 -22.34
C ALA A 23 14.50 -20.96 -22.06
N SER A 24 15.36 -21.77 -21.44
CA SER A 24 14.94 -23.02 -20.84
C SER A 24 13.69 -22.65 -20.04
N ALA A 25 12.55 -23.27 -20.37
CA ALA A 25 11.32 -23.10 -19.60
C ALA A 25 11.57 -23.75 -18.22
N CYS A 26 12.35 -23.07 -17.37
CA CYS A 26 12.38 -23.38 -15.96
C CYS A 26 10.98 -23.08 -15.44
N ALA A 27 10.41 -24.02 -14.70
CA ALA A 27 9.14 -23.77 -14.03
C ALA A 27 9.31 -22.53 -13.12
N GLU A 28 8.39 -21.60 -13.21
CA GLU A 28 8.37 -20.37 -12.42
C GLU A 28 8.22 -20.71 -10.94
N THR A 29 9.10 -20.21 -10.09
CA THR A 29 9.03 -20.46 -8.64
C THR A 29 8.19 -19.39 -7.93
N LEU A 30 7.69 -19.70 -6.74
CA LEU A 30 6.99 -18.73 -5.91
C LEU A 30 7.87 -17.50 -5.61
N SER A 31 9.17 -17.67 -5.42
CA SER A 31 10.10 -16.56 -5.22
C SER A 31 10.22 -15.66 -6.45
N ASP A 32 10.21 -16.21 -7.66
CA ASP A 32 10.26 -15.43 -8.91
C ASP A 32 8.97 -14.59 -9.07
N ALA A 33 7.80 -15.21 -8.80
CA ALA A 33 6.51 -14.52 -8.82
C ALA A 33 6.44 -13.38 -7.79
N ILE A 34 6.96 -13.61 -6.59
CA ILE A 34 7.05 -12.59 -5.53
C ILE A 34 7.99 -11.45 -5.95
N ALA A 35 9.18 -11.77 -6.49
CA ALA A 35 10.14 -10.76 -6.92
C ALA A 35 9.55 -9.87 -8.02
N LEU A 36 8.90 -10.46 -9.01
CA LEU A 36 8.25 -9.73 -10.08
C LEU A 36 7.11 -8.84 -9.56
N ALA A 37 6.24 -9.38 -8.70
CA ALA A 37 5.16 -8.61 -8.10
C ALA A 37 5.70 -7.47 -7.22
N TYR A 38 6.76 -7.71 -6.44
CA TYR A 38 7.39 -6.69 -5.61
C TYR A 38 7.90 -5.51 -6.41
N GLU A 39 8.38 -5.75 -7.63
CA GLU A 39 8.89 -4.71 -8.52
C GLU A 39 7.78 -4.02 -9.32
N THR A 40 6.80 -4.76 -9.82
CA THR A 40 5.84 -4.27 -10.81
C THR A 40 4.45 -3.97 -10.26
N ASN A 41 4.08 -4.47 -9.08
CA ASN A 41 2.71 -4.36 -8.58
C ASN A 41 2.27 -2.90 -8.35
N PRO A 42 1.18 -2.43 -8.98
CA PRO A 42 0.73 -1.04 -8.89
C PRO A 42 0.36 -0.60 -7.47
N THR A 43 -0.17 -1.51 -6.64
CA THR A 43 -0.57 -1.20 -5.25
C THR A 43 0.66 -0.88 -4.41
N LEU A 44 1.75 -1.64 -4.56
CA LEU A 44 3.03 -1.35 -3.90
C LEU A 44 3.65 -0.04 -4.40
N GLN A 45 3.62 0.20 -5.71
CA GLN A 45 4.14 1.44 -6.28
C GLN A 45 3.36 2.66 -5.78
N ALA A 46 2.03 2.55 -5.67
CA ALA A 46 1.17 3.59 -5.10
C ALA A 46 1.49 3.84 -3.62
N ALA A 47 1.64 2.78 -2.80
CA ALA A 47 2.00 2.91 -1.39
C ALA A 47 3.40 3.54 -1.19
N ARG A 48 4.38 3.20 -2.04
CA ARG A 48 5.70 3.84 -2.06
C ARG A 48 5.60 5.33 -2.45
N ALA A 49 4.73 5.69 -3.39
CA ALA A 49 4.50 7.08 -3.76
C ALA A 49 3.83 7.85 -2.62
N GLN A 50 2.85 7.25 -1.93
CA GLN A 50 2.19 7.83 -0.76
C GLN A 50 3.19 8.10 0.38
N LEU A 51 4.11 7.16 0.63
CA LEU A 51 5.15 7.39 1.63
C LEU A 51 6.07 8.57 1.25
N ARG A 52 6.44 8.70 -0.05
CA ARG A 52 7.22 9.87 -0.51
C ARG A 52 6.45 11.18 -0.37
N GLU A 53 5.14 11.17 -0.54
CA GLU A 53 4.28 12.33 -0.26
C GLU A 53 4.34 12.71 1.23
N THR A 54 4.25 11.72 2.12
CA THR A 54 4.36 11.95 3.58
C THR A 54 5.76 12.46 3.98
N ASP A 55 6.84 12.02 3.31
CA ASP A 55 8.18 12.55 3.54
C ASP A 55 8.25 14.08 3.30
N GLU A 56 7.51 14.61 2.32
CA GLU A 56 7.46 16.05 2.02
C GLU A 56 6.74 16.84 3.11
N GLU A 57 5.83 16.24 3.87
CA GLU A 57 5.16 16.93 4.99
C GLU A 57 6.17 17.33 6.08
N TYR A 58 7.22 16.54 6.28
CA TYR A 58 8.30 16.90 7.20
C TYR A 58 9.03 18.16 6.73
N VAL A 59 9.37 18.25 5.43
CA VAL A 59 10.03 19.43 4.84
C VAL A 59 9.12 20.65 4.93
N GLN A 60 7.81 20.48 4.71
CA GLN A 60 6.83 21.55 4.88
C GLN A 60 6.75 22.02 6.33
N ALA A 61 6.79 21.10 7.30
CA ALA A 61 6.85 21.47 8.72
C ALA A 61 8.11 22.26 9.05
N GLU A 62 9.29 21.79 8.60
CA GLU A 62 10.60 22.38 8.78
C GLU A 62 10.69 23.77 8.14
N ALA A 63 10.05 23.96 6.98
CA ALA A 63 9.98 25.26 6.29
C ALA A 63 9.36 26.38 7.16
N GLY A 64 8.62 26.03 8.19
CA GLY A 64 8.12 26.96 9.19
C GLY A 64 9.20 27.68 10.01
N LEU A 65 10.46 27.20 10.00
CA LEU A 65 11.64 27.86 10.60
C LEU A 65 12.50 28.59 9.56
N ARG A 66 12.22 28.43 8.28
CA ARG A 66 13.01 29.01 7.18
C ARG A 66 12.56 30.42 6.84
N PRO A 67 13.45 31.26 6.27
CA PRO A 67 13.07 32.60 5.83
C PRO A 67 12.12 32.52 4.64
N SER A 68 11.05 33.31 4.66
CA SER A 68 10.19 33.55 3.50
C SER A 68 10.56 34.87 2.82
N VAL A 69 10.64 34.86 1.50
CA VAL A 69 10.91 36.08 0.68
C VAL A 69 9.73 36.27 -0.25
N ASN A 70 9.10 37.45 -0.17
CA ASN A 70 7.95 37.77 -0.96
C ASN A 70 8.22 39.07 -1.77
N LEU A 71 7.86 39.07 -3.04
CA LEU A 71 7.78 40.25 -3.89
C LEU A 71 6.32 40.65 -4.01
N ASN A 72 6.00 41.88 -3.58
CA ASN A 72 4.68 42.47 -3.73
C ASN A 72 4.79 43.64 -4.70
N ALA A 73 3.97 43.63 -5.74
CA ALA A 73 3.82 44.73 -6.67
C ALA A 73 2.33 45.03 -6.88
N GLY A 74 1.99 46.28 -6.81
CA GLY A 74 0.60 46.73 -6.95
C GLY A 74 0.53 48.08 -7.62
N TYR A 75 -0.52 48.28 -8.43
CA TYR A 75 -0.93 49.55 -8.93
C TYR A 75 -2.40 49.74 -8.60
N SER A 76 -2.74 50.90 -8.01
CA SER A 76 -4.12 51.28 -7.78
C SER A 76 -4.40 52.66 -8.33
N TYR A 77 -5.57 52.80 -8.91
CA TYR A 77 -6.09 54.07 -9.38
C TYR A 77 -7.46 54.28 -8.77
N GLY A 78 -7.65 55.41 -8.13
CA GLY A 78 -8.89 55.81 -7.51
C GLY A 78 -9.32 57.19 -8.00
N ASN A 79 -10.63 57.38 -8.11
CA ASN A 79 -11.25 58.70 -8.36
C ASN A 79 -12.15 58.97 -7.15
N GLU A 80 -11.92 60.11 -6.51
CA GLU A 80 -12.76 60.60 -5.41
C GLU A 80 -13.57 61.79 -5.90
N ALA A 81 -14.89 61.61 -5.97
CA ALA A 81 -15.81 62.68 -6.37
C ALA A 81 -16.09 63.60 -5.20
N THR A 82 -16.25 64.84 -5.52
CA THR A 82 -16.44 66.01 -4.63
C THR A 82 -17.41 65.86 -3.47
N GLY A 83 -16.99 66.27 -2.32
CA GLY A 83 -17.76 66.47 -1.09
C GLY A 83 -16.88 66.78 0.11
N GLN A 84 -15.63 66.31 0.08
CA GLN A 84 -14.73 66.33 1.25
C GLN A 84 -13.71 67.49 1.22
N PHE A 85 -13.48 68.08 0.06
CA PHE A 85 -12.42 69.09 -0.13
C PHE A 85 -12.96 70.55 -0.38
N GLY A 86 -14.26 70.78 -0.23
CA GLY A 86 -14.87 72.10 -0.39
C GLY A 86 -15.50 72.32 -1.80
N PRO A 87 -16.32 73.34 -1.96
CA PRO A 87 -17.19 73.54 -3.14
C PRO A 87 -16.45 73.90 -4.44
N GLN A 88 -15.15 74.08 -4.43
CA GLN A 88 -14.36 74.47 -5.62
C GLN A 88 -13.55 73.28 -6.20
N ILE A 89 -13.65 72.09 -5.63
CA ILE A 89 -12.91 70.88 -6.11
C ILE A 89 -13.91 69.90 -6.71
N ALA A 90 -13.82 69.67 -8.01
CA ALA A 90 -14.71 68.76 -8.75
C ALA A 90 -14.39 67.28 -8.56
N GLY A 91 -13.19 66.96 -8.15
CA GLY A 91 -12.71 65.59 -7.91
C GLY A 91 -11.20 65.52 -7.82
N ALA A 92 -10.69 64.43 -7.25
CA ALA A 92 -9.29 64.13 -7.20
C ALA A 92 -9.05 62.72 -7.73
N ASN A 93 -8.04 62.57 -8.59
CA ASN A 93 -7.58 61.25 -9.06
C ASN A 93 -6.31 60.91 -8.32
N PHE A 94 -6.27 59.69 -7.76
CA PHE A 94 -5.13 59.16 -7.02
C PHE A 94 -4.64 57.93 -7.77
N GLY A 95 -3.35 57.92 -8.13
CA GLY A 95 -2.67 56.75 -8.59
C GLY A 95 -1.62 56.33 -7.56
N SER A 96 -1.52 55.06 -7.24
CA SER A 96 -0.37 54.57 -6.46
C SER A 96 0.26 53.35 -7.12
N ALA A 97 1.58 53.34 -7.16
CA ALA A 97 2.39 52.22 -7.64
C ALA A 97 3.30 51.79 -6.51
N THR A 98 3.23 50.52 -6.14
CA THR A 98 4.06 49.94 -5.10
C THR A 98 4.83 48.71 -5.63
N ALA A 99 6.09 48.61 -5.25
CA ALA A 99 6.88 47.40 -5.50
C ALA A 99 7.80 47.20 -4.30
N SER A 100 7.66 46.08 -3.59
CA SER A 100 8.46 45.80 -2.40
C SER A 100 8.86 44.34 -2.30
N VAL A 101 10.07 44.10 -1.87
CA VAL A 101 10.57 42.81 -1.44
C VAL A 101 10.53 42.76 0.08
N SER A 102 9.94 41.73 0.64
CA SER A 102 9.91 41.50 2.09
C SER A 102 10.49 40.14 2.43
N VAL A 103 11.30 40.08 3.48
CA VAL A 103 11.87 38.87 4.05
C VAL A 103 11.34 38.74 5.46
N SER A 104 10.84 37.55 5.83
CA SER A 104 10.42 37.23 7.18
C SER A 104 11.12 35.95 7.64
N GLN A 105 11.85 36.06 8.76
CA GLN A 105 12.56 34.92 9.40
C GLN A 105 11.93 34.68 10.79
N PRO A 106 11.22 33.56 11.01
CA PRO A 106 10.83 33.15 12.35
C PRO A 106 12.08 32.83 13.18
N LEU A 107 12.16 33.35 14.38
CA LEU A 107 13.25 33.10 15.33
C LEU A 107 12.79 32.17 16.46
N TYR A 108 11.54 32.30 16.88
CA TYR A 108 10.94 31.52 17.94
C TYR A 108 9.43 31.40 17.71
N THR A 109 8.89 30.21 17.72
CA THR A 109 7.47 29.94 17.51
C THR A 109 6.77 29.33 18.73
N GLY A 110 7.45 29.39 19.90
CA GLY A 110 6.95 28.77 21.14
C GLY A 110 7.01 27.24 21.14
N GLY A 111 7.79 26.63 20.24
CA GLY A 111 7.85 25.19 20.02
C GLY A 111 6.77 24.66 19.06
N ARG A 112 6.00 25.53 18.43
CA ARG A 112 4.92 25.12 17.52
C ARG A 112 5.47 24.40 16.28
N VAL A 113 6.51 24.93 15.67
CA VAL A 113 7.11 24.32 14.47
C VAL A 113 7.87 23.06 14.84
N SER A 114 8.66 23.08 15.92
CA SER A 114 9.38 21.90 16.40
C SER A 114 8.45 20.72 16.70
N ASN A 115 7.31 20.96 17.36
CA ASN A 115 6.31 19.92 17.63
C ASN A 115 5.58 19.47 16.35
N ARG A 116 5.41 20.34 15.34
CA ARG A 116 4.91 19.93 14.02
C ARG A 116 5.89 19.04 13.27
N MET A 117 7.19 19.32 13.37
CA MET A 117 8.22 18.44 12.81
C MET A 117 8.23 17.08 13.50
N ASP A 118 8.07 17.04 14.83
CA ASP A 118 7.97 15.79 15.59
C ASP A 118 6.72 15.00 15.19
N ALA A 119 5.57 15.67 14.94
CA ALA A 119 4.36 15.06 14.42
C ALA A 119 4.58 14.48 13.01
N ALA A 120 5.13 15.29 12.10
CA ALA A 120 5.42 14.83 10.74
C ALA A 120 6.41 13.65 10.70
N HIS A 121 7.40 13.65 11.59
CA HIS A 121 8.31 12.50 11.73
C HIS A 121 7.57 11.24 12.18
N ALA A 122 6.66 11.34 13.14
CA ALA A 122 5.82 10.22 13.58
C ALA A 122 4.88 9.75 12.47
N ASP A 123 4.32 10.67 11.66
CA ASP A 123 3.51 10.33 10.47
C ASP A 123 4.32 9.56 9.43
N ILE A 124 5.57 9.92 9.19
CA ILE A 124 6.48 9.17 8.31
C ILE A 124 6.71 7.75 8.84
N MET A 125 6.92 7.59 10.15
CA MET A 125 7.08 6.27 10.75
C MET A 125 5.79 5.45 10.64
N ALA A 126 4.62 6.06 10.84
CA ALA A 126 3.33 5.43 10.59
C ALA A 126 3.16 5.05 9.10
N GLY A 127 3.58 5.91 8.18
CA GLY A 127 3.58 5.64 6.74
C GLY A 127 4.46 4.46 6.34
N ARG A 128 5.63 4.29 6.98
CA ARG A 128 6.52 3.13 6.76
C ARG A 128 5.86 1.83 7.19
N GLU A 129 5.21 1.81 8.35
CA GLU A 129 4.47 0.63 8.79
C GLU A 129 3.21 0.39 7.92
N GLY A 130 2.59 1.45 7.41
CA GLY A 130 1.52 1.37 6.41
C GLY A 130 1.98 0.74 5.10
N LEU A 131 3.18 1.10 4.60
CA LEU A 131 3.79 0.46 3.44
C LEU A 131 4.08 -1.02 3.71
N ARG A 132 4.63 -1.37 4.87
CA ARG A 132 4.92 -2.74 5.28
C ARG A 132 3.65 -3.59 5.37
N ARG A 133 2.54 -3.02 5.88
CA ARG A 133 1.22 -3.67 5.87
C ARG A 133 0.72 -3.93 4.44
N THR A 134 0.89 -2.95 3.53
CA THR A 134 0.52 -3.10 2.12
C THR A 134 1.37 -4.18 1.44
N GLU A 135 2.67 -4.24 1.74
CA GLU A 135 3.58 -5.28 1.26
C GLU A 135 3.09 -6.67 1.67
N ILE A 136 2.80 -6.88 2.96
CA ILE A 136 2.23 -8.15 3.47
C ILE A 136 0.95 -8.53 2.72
N GLY A 137 0.04 -7.59 2.50
CA GLY A 137 -1.21 -7.85 1.76
C GLY A 137 -0.97 -8.24 0.30
N VAL A 138 -0.02 -7.60 -0.38
CA VAL A 138 0.36 -7.96 -1.76
C VAL A 138 1.03 -9.34 -1.78
N LEU A 139 1.96 -9.62 -0.88
CA LEU A 139 2.63 -10.92 -0.78
C LEU A 139 1.63 -12.05 -0.51
N GLN A 140 0.67 -11.84 0.38
CA GLN A 140 -0.41 -12.80 0.63
C GLN A 140 -1.25 -13.05 -0.63
N SER A 141 -1.56 -11.99 -1.38
CA SER A 141 -2.31 -12.10 -2.64
C SER A 141 -1.52 -12.85 -3.73
N VAL A 142 -0.19 -12.64 -3.81
CA VAL A 142 0.68 -13.37 -4.73
C VAL A 142 0.72 -14.85 -4.37
N VAL A 143 0.92 -15.18 -3.09
CA VAL A 143 0.93 -16.57 -2.59
C VAL A 143 -0.40 -17.25 -2.91
N GLY A 144 -1.53 -16.60 -2.63
CA GLY A 144 -2.86 -17.14 -2.94
C GLY A 144 -3.03 -17.38 -4.44
N ALA A 145 -2.76 -16.40 -5.29
CA ALA A 145 -2.92 -16.53 -6.74
C ALA A 145 -1.98 -17.60 -7.34
N TYR A 146 -0.76 -17.74 -6.83
CA TYR A 146 0.18 -18.78 -7.24
C TYR A 146 -0.35 -20.17 -6.93
N LEU A 147 -0.86 -20.36 -5.71
CA LEU A 147 -1.39 -21.64 -5.25
C LEU A 147 -2.72 -22.00 -5.93
N ASP A 148 -3.58 -21.01 -6.21
CA ASP A 148 -4.81 -21.21 -6.98
C ASP A 148 -4.51 -21.80 -8.36
N VAL A 149 -3.58 -21.18 -9.10
CA VAL A 149 -3.17 -21.70 -10.43
C VAL A 149 -2.59 -23.10 -10.31
N ARG A 150 -1.76 -23.38 -9.32
CA ARG A 150 -1.21 -24.73 -9.11
C ARG A 150 -2.27 -25.76 -8.80
N ARG A 151 -3.17 -25.45 -7.85
CA ARG A 151 -4.32 -26.31 -7.54
C ARG A 151 -5.11 -26.63 -8.80
N ASP A 152 -5.44 -25.63 -9.59
CA ASP A 152 -6.28 -25.80 -10.76
C ASP A 152 -5.55 -26.52 -11.90
N GLN A 153 -4.23 -26.36 -12.05
CA GLN A 153 -3.41 -27.18 -12.95
C GLN A 153 -3.44 -28.68 -12.57
N GLU A 154 -3.31 -29.00 -11.28
CA GLU A 154 -3.40 -30.38 -10.78
C GLU A 154 -4.83 -30.95 -10.94
N GLN A 155 -5.87 -30.15 -10.68
CA GLN A 155 -7.26 -30.59 -10.89
C GLN A 155 -7.58 -30.87 -12.36
N VAL A 156 -7.07 -30.05 -13.29
CA VAL A 156 -7.21 -30.31 -14.73
C VAL A 156 -6.48 -31.60 -15.10
N ALA A 157 -5.28 -31.86 -14.57
CA ALA A 157 -4.54 -33.10 -14.84
C ALA A 157 -5.31 -34.31 -14.34
N ILE A 158 -5.82 -34.33 -13.10
CA ILE A 158 -6.66 -35.40 -12.55
C ILE A 158 -7.90 -35.63 -13.42
N SER A 159 -8.59 -34.56 -13.83
CA SER A 159 -9.79 -34.70 -14.66
C SER A 159 -9.49 -35.20 -16.08
N GLN A 160 -8.32 -34.86 -16.65
CA GLN A 160 -7.84 -35.42 -17.93
C GLN A 160 -7.59 -36.91 -17.81
N ASP A 161 -6.92 -37.34 -16.76
CA ASP A 161 -6.64 -38.75 -16.49
C ASP A 161 -7.95 -39.53 -16.28
N ASN A 162 -8.91 -38.96 -15.56
CA ASN A 162 -10.22 -39.58 -15.35
C ASN A 162 -10.99 -39.75 -16.66
N VAL A 163 -11.03 -38.72 -17.54
CA VAL A 163 -11.61 -38.82 -18.89
C VAL A 163 -10.93 -39.94 -19.68
N ALA A 164 -9.61 -40.08 -19.62
CA ALA A 164 -8.87 -41.13 -20.31
C ALA A 164 -9.19 -42.53 -19.78
N VAL A 165 -9.36 -42.68 -18.46
CA VAL A 165 -9.77 -43.93 -17.81
C VAL A 165 -11.19 -44.30 -18.23
N LEU A 166 -12.15 -43.39 -18.13
CA LEU A 166 -13.55 -43.64 -18.50
C LEU A 166 -13.76 -43.90 -20.01
N ALA A 167 -12.94 -43.24 -20.85
CA ALA A 167 -12.96 -43.54 -22.29
C ALA A 167 -12.52 -44.98 -22.58
N ARG A 168 -11.44 -45.43 -21.96
CA ARG A 168 -11.00 -46.86 -22.09
C ARG A 168 -12.02 -47.81 -21.52
N GLN A 169 -12.66 -47.50 -20.42
CA GLN A 169 -13.71 -48.28 -19.79
C GLN A 169 -14.94 -48.40 -20.70
N LEU A 170 -15.33 -47.32 -21.39
CA LEU A 170 -16.43 -47.36 -22.36
C LEU A 170 -16.12 -48.27 -23.55
N GLU A 171 -14.92 -48.22 -24.13
CA GLU A 171 -14.49 -49.09 -25.21
C GLU A 171 -14.53 -50.58 -24.79
N GLU A 172 -14.06 -50.90 -23.58
CA GLU A 172 -14.16 -52.25 -23.02
C GLU A 172 -15.62 -52.70 -22.83
N THR A 173 -16.46 -51.81 -22.31
CA THR A 173 -17.90 -52.08 -22.13
C THR A 173 -18.60 -52.35 -23.46
N LYS A 174 -18.30 -51.58 -24.53
CA LYS A 174 -18.84 -51.80 -25.88
C LYS A 174 -18.40 -53.13 -26.46
N ALA A 175 -17.12 -53.48 -26.34
CA ALA A 175 -16.57 -54.78 -26.83
C ALA A 175 -17.24 -55.96 -26.13
N ARG A 176 -17.47 -55.92 -24.82
CA ARG A 176 -18.20 -56.94 -24.07
C ARG A 176 -19.69 -57.03 -24.39
N PHE A 177 -20.32 -55.89 -24.72
CA PHE A 177 -21.70 -55.85 -25.19
C PHE A 177 -21.87 -56.53 -26.56
N GLU A 178 -20.93 -56.31 -27.49
CA GLU A 178 -20.95 -56.96 -28.81
C GLU A 178 -20.90 -58.48 -28.73
N VAL A 179 -20.23 -59.04 -27.75
CA VAL A 179 -20.15 -60.51 -27.51
C VAL A 179 -21.26 -61.00 -26.53
N GLY A 180 -22.21 -60.12 -26.17
CA GLY A 180 -23.39 -60.48 -25.36
C GLY A 180 -23.14 -60.65 -23.86
N GLN A 181 -22.00 -60.18 -23.34
CA GLN A 181 -21.67 -60.28 -21.89
C GLN A 181 -22.26 -59.16 -21.05
N LEU A 182 -22.58 -58.03 -21.64
CA LEU A 182 -23.13 -56.84 -20.94
C LEU A 182 -24.45 -56.40 -21.60
N THR A 183 -25.18 -55.56 -20.87
CA THR A 183 -26.45 -55.01 -21.35
C THR A 183 -26.28 -53.65 -22.05
N ARG A 184 -27.29 -53.23 -22.84
CA ARG A 184 -27.34 -51.87 -23.42
C ARG A 184 -27.34 -50.79 -22.33
N THR A 185 -27.90 -51.08 -21.16
CA THR A 185 -27.92 -50.18 -20.04
C THR A 185 -26.51 -49.89 -19.49
N ASP A 186 -25.64 -50.92 -19.43
CA ASP A 186 -24.24 -50.78 -19.00
C ASP A 186 -23.44 -49.84 -19.92
N VAL A 187 -23.66 -49.95 -21.24
CA VAL A 187 -23.06 -49.06 -22.25
C VAL A 187 -23.55 -47.63 -22.07
N ALA A 188 -24.87 -47.45 -21.90
CA ALA A 188 -25.46 -46.11 -21.69
C ALA A 188 -24.95 -45.43 -20.40
N GLN A 189 -24.75 -46.21 -19.32
CA GLN A 189 -24.17 -45.71 -18.07
C GLN A 189 -22.73 -45.26 -18.24
N SER A 190 -21.90 -46.06 -18.94
CA SER A 190 -20.51 -45.70 -19.23
C SER A 190 -20.40 -44.46 -20.11
N GLU A 191 -21.31 -44.33 -21.11
CA GLU A 191 -21.40 -43.12 -21.96
C GLU A 191 -21.79 -41.88 -21.12
N ALA A 192 -22.75 -42.00 -20.20
CA ALA A 192 -23.18 -40.93 -19.32
C ALA A 192 -22.06 -40.47 -18.40
N ARG A 193 -21.31 -41.41 -17.80
CA ARG A 193 -20.17 -41.10 -16.94
C ARG A 193 -19.04 -40.39 -17.71
N LEU A 194 -18.72 -40.84 -18.92
CA LEU A 194 -17.71 -40.16 -19.75
C LEU A 194 -18.17 -38.75 -20.16
N ALA A 195 -19.45 -38.55 -20.45
CA ALA A 195 -19.99 -37.24 -20.78
C ALA A 195 -19.91 -36.27 -19.55
N LEU A 196 -20.20 -36.79 -18.35
CA LEU A 196 -20.06 -36.04 -17.10
C LEU A 196 -18.61 -35.63 -16.86
N ALA A 197 -17.68 -36.56 -17.00
CA ALA A 197 -16.25 -36.29 -16.79
C ALA A 197 -15.71 -35.25 -17.80
N ARG A 198 -16.14 -35.29 -19.04
CA ARG A 198 -15.80 -34.24 -20.03
C ARG A 198 -16.37 -32.89 -19.68
N SER A 199 -17.56 -32.82 -19.14
CA SER A 199 -18.17 -31.58 -18.64
C SER A 199 -17.36 -31.02 -17.47
N GLN A 200 -16.96 -31.90 -16.52
CA GLN A 200 -16.15 -31.51 -15.37
C GLN A 200 -14.76 -31.00 -15.80
N LEU A 201 -14.09 -31.69 -16.73
CA LEU A 201 -12.84 -31.23 -17.32
C LEU A 201 -12.96 -29.83 -17.92
N SER A 202 -14.04 -29.58 -18.68
CA SER A 202 -14.28 -28.26 -19.28
C SER A 202 -14.50 -27.18 -18.22
N ALA A 203 -15.18 -27.50 -17.09
CA ALA A 203 -15.35 -26.61 -15.97
C ALA A 203 -13.99 -26.29 -15.28
N ASN A 204 -13.20 -27.33 -15.01
CA ASN A 204 -11.88 -27.15 -14.39
C ASN A 204 -10.91 -26.35 -15.29
N GLN A 205 -10.99 -26.52 -16.62
CA GLN A 205 -10.22 -25.69 -17.56
C GLN A 205 -10.65 -24.21 -17.54
N ALA A 206 -11.95 -23.93 -17.38
CA ALA A 206 -12.44 -22.56 -17.22
C ALA A 206 -11.94 -21.94 -15.90
N THR A 207 -12.01 -22.69 -14.80
CA THR A 207 -11.50 -22.23 -13.49
C THR A 207 -9.99 -21.92 -13.56
N LEU A 208 -9.20 -22.79 -14.21
CA LEU A 208 -7.77 -22.54 -14.42
C LEU A 208 -7.52 -21.25 -15.23
N ALA A 209 -8.34 -21.00 -16.25
CA ALA A 209 -8.22 -19.76 -17.04
C ALA A 209 -8.54 -18.51 -16.20
N GLU A 210 -9.54 -18.59 -15.31
CA GLU A 210 -9.90 -17.53 -14.37
C GLU A 210 -8.78 -17.28 -13.35
N ALA A 211 -8.23 -18.35 -12.76
CA ALA A 211 -7.09 -18.26 -11.85
C ALA A 211 -5.85 -17.65 -12.54
N GLY A 212 -5.61 -18.04 -13.81
CA GLY A 212 -4.54 -17.44 -14.61
C GLY A 212 -4.71 -15.94 -14.84
N ALA A 213 -5.92 -15.46 -15.07
CA ALA A 213 -6.21 -14.03 -15.19
C ALA A 213 -6.05 -13.28 -13.85
N ALA A 214 -6.46 -13.90 -12.73
CA ALA A 214 -6.25 -13.34 -11.39
C ALA A 214 -4.77 -13.25 -11.07
N TYR A 215 -3.99 -14.29 -11.35
CA TYR A 215 -2.54 -14.31 -11.20
C TYR A 215 -1.88 -13.17 -11.99
N ALA A 216 -2.24 -13.01 -13.26
CA ALA A 216 -1.69 -11.96 -14.11
C ALA A 216 -1.99 -10.55 -13.58
N THR A 217 -3.11 -10.36 -12.90
CA THR A 217 -3.48 -9.08 -12.28
C THR A 217 -2.57 -8.75 -11.09
N VAL A 218 -2.18 -9.75 -10.30
CA VAL A 218 -1.39 -9.55 -9.07
C VAL A 218 0.11 -9.56 -9.36
N VAL A 219 0.59 -10.50 -10.18
CA VAL A 219 2.02 -10.71 -10.48
C VAL A 219 2.49 -9.87 -11.65
N GLY A 220 1.61 -9.57 -12.61
CA GLY A 220 1.93 -8.75 -13.79
C GLY A 220 2.27 -9.54 -15.06
N GLN A 221 2.25 -10.87 -15.01
CA GLN A 221 2.46 -11.75 -16.18
C GLN A 221 1.53 -12.96 -16.14
N ASN A 222 1.29 -13.57 -17.31
CA ASN A 222 0.53 -14.81 -17.37
C ASN A 222 1.33 -15.97 -16.74
N PRO A 223 0.69 -16.85 -15.95
CA PRO A 223 1.38 -17.99 -15.35
C PRO A 223 1.82 -18.98 -16.41
N GLY A 224 3.05 -19.48 -16.28
CA GLY A 224 3.55 -20.64 -17.02
C GLY A 224 3.29 -21.96 -16.29
N GLN A 225 4.21 -22.90 -16.44
CA GLN A 225 4.28 -24.03 -15.53
C GLN A 225 4.89 -23.57 -14.22
N LEU A 226 4.17 -23.75 -13.10
CA LEU A 226 4.60 -23.33 -11.79
C LEU A 226 5.32 -24.48 -11.07
N ALA A 227 6.40 -24.14 -10.38
CA ALA A 227 7.16 -25.08 -9.55
C ALA A 227 6.40 -25.42 -8.26
N PRO A 228 6.72 -26.56 -7.61
CA PRO A 228 6.25 -26.83 -6.25
C PRO A 228 6.65 -25.71 -5.27
N GLU A 229 5.72 -25.34 -4.38
CA GLU A 229 5.95 -24.34 -3.35
C GLU A 229 7.00 -24.80 -2.33
N PRO A 230 7.85 -23.89 -1.84
CA PRO A 230 8.79 -24.19 -0.77
C PRO A 230 8.05 -24.42 0.55
N PRO A 231 8.56 -25.28 1.46
CA PRO A 231 7.89 -25.54 2.73
C PRO A 231 7.86 -24.29 3.61
N ILE A 232 6.65 -23.79 3.94
CA ILE A 232 6.45 -22.61 4.78
C ILE A 232 6.37 -22.97 6.28
N ALA A 233 6.13 -24.23 6.61
CA ALA A 233 5.91 -24.71 7.97
C ALA A 233 7.05 -24.36 8.95
N GLN A 234 8.30 -24.25 8.47
CA GLN A 234 9.48 -23.92 9.29
C GLN A 234 9.48 -22.48 9.81
N ARG A 235 8.64 -21.60 9.24
CA ARG A 235 8.52 -20.19 9.63
C ARG A 235 7.41 -19.94 10.63
N LEU A 236 6.55 -20.93 10.83
CA LEU A 236 5.45 -20.82 11.80
C LEU A 236 5.99 -20.92 13.23
N PRO A 237 5.41 -20.15 14.16
CA PRO A 237 5.73 -20.30 15.58
C PRO A 237 5.30 -21.69 16.10
N PRO A 238 5.87 -22.13 17.22
CA PRO A 238 5.56 -23.45 17.77
C PRO A 238 4.13 -23.56 18.30
N ASP A 239 3.57 -22.46 18.78
CA ASP A 239 2.23 -22.37 19.33
C ASP A 239 1.59 -21.00 19.08
N VAL A 240 0.31 -20.89 19.39
CA VAL A 240 -0.48 -19.67 19.20
C VAL A 240 -0.04 -18.53 20.15
N ASP A 241 0.44 -18.87 21.35
CA ASP A 241 0.90 -17.87 22.32
C ASP A 241 2.16 -17.16 21.81
N ALA A 242 3.10 -17.91 21.23
CA ALA A 242 4.28 -17.34 20.56
C ALA A 242 3.88 -16.49 19.34
N ALA A 243 2.80 -16.87 18.63
CA ALA A 243 2.26 -16.06 17.54
C ALA A 243 1.70 -14.72 18.04
N PHE A 244 0.99 -14.71 19.17
CA PHE A 244 0.48 -13.50 19.80
C PHE A 244 1.62 -12.58 20.26
N ASP A 245 2.61 -13.13 20.96
CA ASP A 245 3.74 -12.35 21.48
C ASP A 245 4.54 -11.69 20.35
N PHE A 246 4.74 -12.42 19.25
CA PHE A 246 5.40 -11.84 18.07
C PHE A 246 4.55 -10.75 17.42
N ALA A 247 3.25 -10.97 17.24
CA ALA A 247 2.35 -10.01 16.63
C ALA A 247 2.24 -8.72 17.45
N GLU A 248 2.19 -8.80 18.78
CA GLU A 248 2.14 -7.62 19.65
C GLU A 248 3.37 -6.73 19.50
N GLN A 249 4.55 -7.31 19.22
CA GLN A 249 5.79 -6.57 19.11
C GLN A 249 6.10 -6.08 17.69
N SER A 250 5.69 -6.83 16.68
CA SER A 250 6.22 -6.67 15.32
C SER A 250 5.14 -6.39 14.26
N ASN A 251 3.85 -6.50 14.60
CA ASN A 251 2.78 -6.33 13.61
C ASN A 251 2.69 -4.87 13.14
N PRO A 252 2.78 -4.61 11.81
CA PRO A 252 2.76 -3.27 11.26
C PRO A 252 1.50 -2.45 11.59
N GLN A 253 0.35 -3.10 11.79
CA GLN A 253 -0.90 -2.41 12.12
C GLN A 253 -0.86 -1.82 13.54
N ILE A 254 -0.27 -2.54 14.50
CA ILE A 254 -0.10 -2.04 15.88
C ILE A 254 0.96 -0.94 15.90
N LEU A 255 2.09 -1.16 15.22
CA LEU A 255 3.16 -0.16 15.14
C LEU A 255 2.69 1.12 14.45
N GLN A 256 1.93 1.01 13.36
CA GLN A 256 1.32 2.14 12.69
C GLN A 256 0.42 2.95 13.63
N ALA A 257 -0.46 2.28 14.38
CA ALA A 257 -1.36 2.92 15.33
C ALA A 257 -0.59 3.65 16.45
N ASN A 258 0.51 3.05 16.96
CA ASN A 258 1.38 3.70 17.94
C ASN A 258 2.04 4.97 17.38
N PHE A 259 2.51 4.97 16.14
CA PHE A 259 3.10 6.17 15.54
C PHE A 259 2.04 7.25 15.23
N VAL A 260 0.81 6.87 14.87
CA VAL A 260 -0.30 7.81 14.72
C VAL A 260 -0.62 8.49 16.05
N GLU A 261 -0.63 7.76 17.16
CA GLU A 261 -0.81 8.34 18.50
C GLU A 261 0.34 9.27 18.86
N GLN A 262 1.59 8.90 18.58
CA GLN A 262 2.73 9.79 18.79
C GLN A 262 2.60 11.10 17.97
N ALA A 263 2.12 11.02 16.76
CA ALA A 263 1.87 12.19 15.92
C ALA A 263 0.78 13.09 16.53
N SER A 264 -0.32 12.53 17.03
CA SER A 264 -1.39 13.31 17.66
C SER A 264 -0.96 13.94 18.99
N ALA A 265 -0.17 13.26 19.80
CA ALA A 265 0.44 13.81 21.00
C ALA A 265 1.36 15.02 20.69
N ALA A 266 2.15 14.92 19.61
CA ALA A 266 2.97 16.02 19.13
C ALA A 266 2.13 17.19 18.59
N ARG A 267 1.03 16.89 17.87
CA ARG A 267 0.05 17.92 17.43
C ARG A 267 -0.63 18.61 18.61
N LEU A 268 -0.95 17.90 19.68
CA LEU A 268 -1.45 18.49 20.92
C LEU A 268 -0.41 19.44 21.53
N ALA A 269 0.88 19.05 21.56
CA ALA A 269 1.95 19.91 22.03
C ALA A 269 2.10 21.18 21.13
N ALA A 270 1.96 21.02 19.80
CA ALA A 270 1.95 22.15 18.88
C ALA A 270 0.77 23.10 19.12
N ALA A 271 -0.43 22.58 19.42
CA ALA A 271 -1.61 23.39 19.76
C ALA A 271 -1.37 24.17 21.08
N LYS A 272 -0.80 23.54 22.10
CA LYS A 272 -0.42 24.24 23.36
C LYS A 272 0.59 25.35 23.11
N SER A 273 1.45 25.22 22.10
CA SER A 273 2.45 26.24 21.73
C SER A 273 1.84 27.54 21.21
N GLN A 274 0.59 27.54 20.76
CA GLN A 274 -0.10 28.73 20.28
C GLN A 274 -0.37 29.78 21.39
N GLN A 275 -0.33 29.38 22.65
CA GLN A 275 -0.45 30.28 23.80
C GLN A 275 0.87 30.95 24.20
N ARG A 276 1.96 30.65 23.50
CA ARG A 276 3.31 31.12 23.83
C ARG A 276 3.72 32.32 22.99
N PRO A 277 4.72 33.10 23.44
CA PRO A 277 5.29 34.14 22.61
C PRO A 277 5.82 33.60 21.30
N GLN A 278 5.73 34.42 20.25
CA GLN A 278 6.33 34.15 18.94
C GLN A 278 7.21 35.34 18.59
N ALA A 279 8.41 35.10 18.07
CA ALA A 279 9.35 36.13 17.67
C ALA A 279 9.76 35.93 16.19
N SER A 280 9.74 37.01 15.42
CA SER A 280 10.20 37.02 14.04
C SER A 280 11.02 38.27 13.74
N LEU A 281 11.98 38.11 12.80
CA LEU A 281 12.73 39.20 12.20
C LEU A 281 12.14 39.48 10.82
N THR A 282 11.86 40.73 10.52
CA THR A 282 11.33 41.16 9.23
C THR A 282 12.23 42.22 8.61
N ALA A 283 12.50 42.12 7.32
CA ALA A 283 13.16 43.14 6.56
C ALA A 283 12.37 43.42 5.29
N SER A 284 12.21 44.68 4.90
CA SER A 284 11.59 45.01 3.64
C SER A 284 12.33 46.17 2.95
N TYR A 285 12.34 46.14 1.62
CA TYR A 285 12.82 47.22 0.79
C TYR A 285 11.85 47.42 -0.37
N GLY A 286 11.39 48.68 -0.58
CA GLY A 286 10.38 48.91 -1.59
C GLY A 286 10.38 50.32 -2.15
N TYR A 287 9.74 50.46 -3.30
CA TYR A 287 9.38 51.69 -3.95
C TYR A 287 7.91 51.96 -3.77
N TYR A 288 7.57 53.16 -3.38
CA TYR A 288 6.20 53.66 -3.22
C TYR A 288 6.07 54.93 -4.05
N GLY A 289 5.33 54.86 -5.14
CA GLY A 289 5.00 56.01 -6.00
C GLY A 289 3.54 56.40 -5.82
N SER A 290 3.30 57.68 -5.72
CA SER A 290 1.93 58.22 -5.76
C SER A 290 1.80 59.34 -6.77
N THR A 291 0.67 59.39 -7.48
CA THR A 291 0.31 60.51 -8.36
C THR A 291 -1.02 61.04 -7.87
N THR A 292 -1.13 62.36 -7.70
CA THR A 292 -2.37 63.04 -7.34
C THR A 292 -2.62 64.17 -8.35
N SER A 293 -3.81 64.22 -8.89
CA SER A 293 -4.30 65.32 -9.70
C SER A 293 -5.64 65.80 -9.16
N VAL A 294 -5.81 67.10 -9.06
CA VAL A 294 -7.04 67.71 -8.52
C VAL A 294 -7.73 68.44 -9.66
N GLN A 295 -8.98 68.12 -9.89
CA GLN A 295 -9.85 68.84 -10.82
C GLN A 295 -10.62 69.89 -10.06
N THR A 296 -10.56 71.15 -10.54
CA THR A 296 -11.27 72.30 -9.94
C THR A 296 -12.50 72.63 -10.78
N THR A 297 -13.56 73.14 -10.12
CA THR A 297 -14.75 73.72 -10.80
C THR A 297 -14.60 75.21 -10.86
N GLY A 298 -14.78 75.87 -12.07
CA GLY A 298 -14.69 77.30 -12.28
C GLY A 298 -13.40 77.78 -12.89
N GLU A 299 -13.13 79.13 -12.76
CA GLU A 299 -11.95 79.77 -13.37
C GLU A 299 -10.60 79.49 -12.72
N LEU A 300 -10.55 78.64 -11.69
CA LEU A 300 -9.31 78.27 -11.05
C LEU A 300 -8.56 77.19 -11.89
N PRO A 301 -7.24 77.38 -12.19
CA PRO A 301 -6.50 76.38 -12.88
C PRO A 301 -6.40 75.07 -12.04
N GLY A 302 -6.70 73.96 -12.68
CA GLY A 302 -6.53 72.64 -12.05
C GLY A 302 -5.09 72.44 -11.60
N VAL A 303 -4.90 71.77 -10.47
CA VAL A 303 -3.54 71.43 -10.03
C VAL A 303 -3.00 70.31 -10.93
N PRO A 304 -1.87 70.54 -11.63
CA PRO A 304 -1.27 69.50 -12.47
C PRO A 304 -0.89 68.28 -11.65
N ALA A 305 -0.94 67.12 -12.28
CA ALA A 305 -0.58 65.84 -11.66
C ALA A 305 0.85 65.94 -11.06
N THR A 306 0.94 65.76 -9.74
CA THR A 306 2.20 65.66 -9.03
C THR A 306 2.51 64.17 -8.78
N SER A 307 3.72 63.75 -9.11
CA SER A 307 4.19 62.39 -8.82
C SER A 307 5.31 62.45 -7.76
N THR A 308 5.15 61.67 -6.73
CA THR A 308 6.15 61.47 -5.68
C THR A 308 6.56 59.99 -5.65
N GLY A 309 7.84 59.74 -5.57
CA GLY A 309 8.37 58.37 -5.42
C GLY A 309 9.32 58.31 -4.22
N LEU A 310 9.12 57.33 -3.35
CA LEU A 310 9.93 57.10 -2.16
C LEU A 310 10.47 55.69 -2.16
N ARG A 311 11.75 55.51 -1.86
CA ARG A 311 12.32 54.21 -1.54
C ARG A 311 12.51 54.07 -0.04
N VAL A 312 11.96 52.98 0.51
CA VAL A 312 11.99 52.75 1.96
C VAL A 312 12.59 51.37 2.21
N GLY A 313 13.57 51.30 3.09
CA GLY A 313 14.08 50.07 3.68
C GLY A 313 13.75 50.03 5.17
N THR A 314 13.19 48.90 5.64
CA THR A 314 12.88 48.69 7.06
C THR A 314 13.45 47.36 7.54
N ILE A 315 13.96 47.35 8.76
CA ILE A 315 14.31 46.11 9.48
C ILE A 315 13.63 46.23 10.87
N GLY A 316 12.94 45.17 11.25
CA GLY A 316 12.22 45.14 12.54
C GLY A 316 12.21 43.74 13.14
N ALA A 317 12.24 43.66 14.45
CA ALA A 317 11.94 42.47 15.23
C ALA A 317 10.55 42.60 15.83
N ASN A 318 9.74 41.56 15.70
CA ASN A 318 8.39 41.53 16.24
C ASN A 318 8.24 40.36 17.21
N ILE A 319 7.68 40.64 18.40
CA ILE A 319 7.31 39.61 19.37
C ILE A 319 5.82 39.73 19.61
N THR A 320 5.08 38.63 19.42
CA THR A 320 3.64 38.56 19.62
C THR A 320 3.31 37.52 20.68
N LEU A 321 2.56 37.93 21.71
CA LEU A 321 2.02 37.03 22.73
C LEU A 321 0.48 37.20 22.74
N PRO A 322 -0.29 36.17 22.34
CA PRO A 322 -1.74 36.23 22.40
C PRO A 322 -2.22 36.13 23.86
N LEU A 323 -2.80 37.20 24.39
CA LEU A 323 -3.33 37.23 25.76
C LEU A 323 -4.76 36.75 25.86
N VAL A 324 -5.60 37.19 24.92
CA VAL A 324 -7.02 36.82 24.84
C VAL A 324 -7.39 36.53 23.39
N THR A 325 -7.86 35.34 23.13
CA THR A 325 -8.26 34.87 21.79
C THR A 325 -9.73 34.49 21.68
N GLY A 326 -10.58 35.04 22.56
CA GLY A 326 -12.00 34.70 22.58
C GLY A 326 -12.33 33.23 22.86
N GLY A 327 -11.41 32.51 23.51
CA GLY A 327 -11.58 31.07 23.79
C GLY A 327 -11.11 30.11 22.67
N MET A 328 -10.69 30.63 21.51
CA MET A 328 -10.29 29.83 20.33
C MET A 328 -9.13 28.88 20.64
N ASN A 329 -7.99 29.39 21.11
CA ASN A 329 -6.83 28.56 21.45
C ASN A 329 -7.17 27.48 22.48
N GLY A 330 -7.98 27.81 23.50
CA GLY A 330 -8.43 26.82 24.49
C GLY A 330 -9.31 25.71 23.90
N SER A 331 -10.14 26.07 22.91
CA SER A 331 -10.96 25.10 22.20
C SER A 331 -10.12 24.16 21.31
N GLU A 332 -9.15 24.72 20.56
CA GLU A 332 -8.24 23.95 19.71
C GLU A 332 -7.38 22.99 20.52
N ILE A 333 -6.91 23.40 21.71
CA ILE A 333 -6.18 22.52 22.61
C ILE A 333 -7.04 21.36 23.11
N ARG A 334 -8.31 21.63 23.50
CA ARG A 334 -9.22 20.55 23.90
C ARG A 334 -9.53 19.61 22.74
N GLN A 335 -9.75 20.16 21.54
CA GLN A 335 -9.98 19.34 20.33
C GLN A 335 -8.77 18.43 20.04
N ALA A 336 -7.55 18.98 20.09
CA ALA A 336 -6.34 18.18 19.90
C ALA A 336 -6.15 17.13 21.01
N ALA A 337 -6.57 17.42 22.25
CA ALA A 337 -6.52 16.46 23.34
C ALA A 337 -7.51 15.31 23.15
N GLU A 338 -8.71 15.59 22.64
CA GLU A 338 -9.66 14.52 22.32
C GLU A 338 -9.25 13.71 21.09
N GLN A 339 -8.56 14.33 20.12
CA GLN A 339 -7.98 13.56 19.01
C GLN A 339 -6.89 12.60 19.49
N ASP A 340 -6.01 13.04 20.38
CA ASP A 340 -4.99 12.19 21.03
C ASP A 340 -5.65 11.03 21.81
N ASN A 341 -6.77 11.28 22.49
CA ASN A 341 -7.56 10.23 23.14
C ASN A 341 -8.13 9.21 22.14
N VAL A 342 -8.65 9.69 20.98
CA VAL A 342 -9.18 8.82 19.91
C VAL A 342 -8.08 7.91 19.38
N ASP A 343 -6.89 8.47 19.08
CA ASP A 343 -5.78 7.72 18.50
C ASP A 343 -5.20 6.72 19.51
N ARG A 344 -5.15 7.07 20.79
CA ARG A 344 -4.78 6.14 21.88
C ARG A 344 -5.76 4.96 22.01
N ILE A 345 -7.06 5.20 21.91
CA ILE A 345 -8.07 4.13 21.86
C ILE A 345 -7.92 3.33 20.58
N GLY A 346 -7.50 3.98 19.48
CA GLY A 346 -7.17 3.36 18.20
C GLY A 346 -6.08 2.28 18.30
N VAL A 347 -5.05 2.52 19.12
CA VAL A 347 -4.00 1.52 19.41
C VAL A 347 -4.57 0.25 20.02
N GLU A 348 -5.43 0.38 21.02
CA GLU A 348 -6.08 -0.79 21.67
C GLU A 348 -7.01 -1.52 20.70
N THR A 349 -7.69 -0.79 19.82
CA THR A 349 -8.54 -1.36 18.77
C THR A 349 -7.70 -2.17 17.78
N ALA A 350 -6.59 -1.60 17.30
CA ALA A 350 -5.66 -2.27 16.37
C ALA A 350 -5.10 -3.56 17.01
N ARG A 351 -4.69 -3.49 18.28
CA ARG A 351 -4.21 -4.64 19.04
C ARG A 351 -5.23 -5.77 19.08
N ARG A 352 -6.48 -5.49 19.45
CA ARG A 352 -7.53 -6.49 19.49
C ARG A 352 -7.84 -7.12 18.15
N GLN A 353 -7.84 -6.30 17.09
CA GLN A 353 -8.03 -6.78 15.72
C GLN A 353 -6.91 -7.72 15.27
N VAL A 354 -5.67 -7.39 15.58
CA VAL A 354 -4.51 -8.24 15.24
C VAL A 354 -4.56 -9.56 16.01
N LEU A 355 -4.83 -9.53 17.31
CA LEU A 355 -4.96 -10.77 18.11
C LEU A 355 -6.10 -11.63 17.60
N GLN A 356 -7.24 -11.03 17.24
CA GLN A 356 -8.35 -11.77 16.62
C GLN A 356 -7.94 -12.40 15.29
N ALA A 357 -7.24 -11.67 14.42
CA ALA A 357 -6.79 -12.18 13.13
C ALA A 357 -5.80 -13.34 13.28
N VAL A 358 -4.86 -13.24 14.23
CA VAL A 358 -3.92 -14.33 14.55
C VAL A 358 -4.65 -15.56 15.06
N ALA A 359 -5.61 -15.41 15.99
CA ALA A 359 -6.40 -16.53 16.50
C ALA A 359 -7.17 -17.23 15.38
N GLN A 360 -7.88 -16.45 14.55
CA GLN A 360 -8.65 -16.98 13.43
C GLN A 360 -7.75 -17.70 12.40
N GLY A 361 -6.60 -17.11 12.05
CA GLY A 361 -5.65 -17.72 11.13
C GLY A 361 -5.08 -19.04 11.71
N TRP A 362 -4.78 -19.06 13.00
CA TRP A 362 -4.29 -20.26 13.68
C TRP A 362 -5.31 -21.40 13.68
N ASP A 363 -6.56 -21.11 14.04
CA ASP A 363 -7.64 -22.09 14.04
C ASP A 363 -7.92 -22.63 12.62
N GLN A 364 -7.86 -21.75 11.60
CA GLN A 364 -7.96 -22.15 10.19
C GLN A 364 -6.82 -23.09 9.78
N LEU A 365 -5.59 -22.81 10.21
CA LEU A 365 -4.43 -23.68 9.93
C LEU A 365 -4.58 -25.05 10.59
N LEU A 366 -5.04 -25.10 11.85
CA LEU A 366 -5.29 -26.38 12.53
C LEU A 366 -6.37 -27.19 11.81
N GLY A 367 -7.47 -26.54 11.41
CA GLY A 367 -8.54 -27.15 10.64
C GLY A 367 -8.06 -27.67 9.28
N ALA A 368 -7.30 -26.88 8.53
CA ALA A 368 -6.74 -27.27 7.23
C ALA A 368 -5.77 -28.47 7.35
N ARG A 369 -4.93 -28.50 8.38
CA ARG A 369 -4.03 -29.65 8.65
C ARG A 369 -4.81 -30.93 8.98
N ALA A 370 -5.87 -30.83 9.77
CA ALA A 370 -6.73 -31.96 10.08
C ALA A 370 -7.44 -32.48 8.83
N SER A 371 -7.97 -31.59 7.97
CA SER A 371 -8.57 -31.96 6.69
C SER A 371 -7.56 -32.63 5.77
N LEU A 372 -6.35 -32.06 5.62
CA LEU A 372 -5.29 -32.64 4.80
C LEU A 372 -4.95 -34.09 5.20
N ALA A 373 -4.78 -34.33 6.49
CA ALA A 373 -4.50 -35.67 7.02
C ALA A 373 -5.65 -36.66 6.76
N ALA A 374 -6.90 -36.20 6.85
CA ALA A 374 -8.08 -37.02 6.56
C ALA A 374 -8.19 -37.35 5.05
N ASP A 375 -7.98 -36.35 4.19
CA ASP A 375 -8.08 -36.52 2.73
C ASP A 375 -6.93 -37.41 2.19
N GLU A 376 -5.72 -37.33 2.76
CA GLU A 376 -4.64 -38.26 2.44
C GLU A 376 -4.99 -39.71 2.80
N ALA A 377 -5.62 -39.93 3.92
CA ALA A 377 -6.09 -41.25 4.35
C ALA A 377 -7.23 -41.74 3.44
N GLN A 378 -8.14 -40.85 3.06
CA GLN A 378 -9.26 -41.16 2.15
C GLN A 378 -8.75 -41.56 0.77
N VAL A 379 -7.89 -40.77 0.10
CA VAL A 379 -7.33 -41.13 -1.21
C VAL A 379 -6.64 -42.47 -1.20
N LYS A 380 -5.89 -42.79 -0.12
CA LYS A 380 -5.26 -44.08 0.04
C LYS A 380 -6.27 -45.24 0.11
N ALA A 381 -7.37 -45.05 0.85
CA ALA A 381 -8.42 -46.06 0.98
C ALA A 381 -9.19 -46.22 -0.34
N ASP A 382 -9.57 -45.12 -1.01
CA ASP A 382 -10.31 -45.13 -2.25
C ASP A 382 -9.49 -45.76 -3.41
N THR A 383 -8.17 -45.54 -3.42
CA THR A 383 -7.27 -46.17 -4.37
C THR A 383 -7.32 -47.71 -4.23
N VAL A 384 -7.20 -48.23 -2.99
CA VAL A 384 -7.28 -49.67 -2.73
C VAL A 384 -8.67 -50.23 -3.07
N ALA A 385 -9.72 -49.47 -2.73
CA ALA A 385 -11.11 -49.85 -3.03
C ALA A 385 -11.36 -49.93 -4.54
N PHE A 386 -10.93 -48.92 -5.28
CA PHE A 386 -11.06 -48.91 -6.74
C PHE A 386 -10.30 -50.06 -7.41
N GLU A 387 -9.05 -50.30 -7.01
CA GLU A 387 -8.25 -51.42 -7.52
C GLU A 387 -8.93 -52.77 -7.23
N GLY A 388 -9.41 -52.96 -6.00
CA GLY A 388 -10.13 -54.15 -5.57
C GLY A 388 -11.39 -54.39 -6.36
N VAL A 389 -12.29 -53.40 -6.44
CA VAL A 389 -13.54 -53.52 -7.21
C VAL A 389 -13.29 -53.78 -8.70
N ARG A 390 -12.24 -53.21 -9.25
CA ARG A 390 -11.84 -53.41 -10.66
C ARG A 390 -11.36 -54.87 -10.90
N GLU A 391 -10.57 -55.43 -9.99
CA GLU A 391 -10.13 -56.85 -10.13
C GLU A 391 -11.33 -57.81 -9.89
N GLU A 392 -12.20 -57.56 -8.92
CA GLU A 392 -13.40 -58.36 -8.68
C GLU A 392 -14.36 -58.33 -9.89
N GLN A 393 -14.46 -57.17 -10.57
CA GLN A 393 -15.26 -57.04 -11.78
C GLN A 393 -14.72 -57.88 -12.97
N LYS A 394 -13.40 -57.97 -13.12
CA LYS A 394 -12.78 -58.83 -14.18
C LYS A 394 -13.17 -60.31 -14.06
N VAL A 395 -13.36 -60.79 -12.83
CA VAL A 395 -13.78 -62.18 -12.57
C VAL A 395 -15.30 -62.33 -12.39
N GLY A 396 -16.07 -61.22 -12.60
CA GLY A 396 -17.54 -61.28 -12.61
C GLY A 396 -18.18 -61.16 -11.22
N LEU A 397 -17.45 -60.86 -10.18
CA LEU A 397 -17.98 -60.70 -8.81
C LEU A 397 -18.58 -59.33 -8.53
N ARG A 398 -18.32 -58.32 -9.35
CA ARG A 398 -18.85 -56.98 -9.28
C ARG A 398 -19.42 -56.50 -10.59
N THR A 399 -20.32 -55.53 -10.50
CA THR A 399 -20.91 -54.89 -11.67
C THR A 399 -20.04 -53.78 -12.23
N ILE A 400 -20.27 -53.40 -13.49
CA ILE A 400 -19.59 -52.25 -14.10
C ILE A 400 -19.93 -50.96 -13.32
N LEU A 401 -21.15 -50.84 -12.79
CA LEU A 401 -21.60 -49.71 -12.01
C LEU A 401 -20.78 -49.51 -10.72
N ASP A 402 -20.40 -50.64 -10.07
CA ASP A 402 -19.54 -50.57 -8.86
C ASP A 402 -18.18 -50.00 -9.22
N VAL A 403 -17.59 -50.38 -10.37
CA VAL A 403 -16.30 -49.82 -10.81
C VAL A 403 -16.43 -48.33 -11.13
N LEU A 404 -17.50 -47.93 -11.83
CA LEU A 404 -17.74 -46.52 -12.17
C LEU A 404 -17.96 -45.64 -10.93
N ASN A 405 -18.62 -46.19 -9.91
CA ASN A 405 -18.80 -45.48 -8.61
C ASN A 405 -17.49 -45.36 -7.85
N ALA A 406 -16.71 -46.44 -7.73
CA ALA A 406 -15.41 -46.39 -7.06
C ALA A 406 -14.42 -45.45 -7.77
N GLN A 407 -14.47 -45.40 -9.14
CA GLN A 407 -13.67 -44.43 -9.90
C GLN A 407 -14.07 -42.98 -9.59
N GLN A 408 -15.36 -42.70 -9.45
CA GLN A 408 -15.85 -41.35 -9.12
C GLN A 408 -15.48 -40.96 -7.68
N GLU A 409 -15.56 -41.92 -6.72
CA GLU A 409 -15.11 -41.67 -5.34
C GLU A 409 -13.62 -41.33 -5.31
N LEU A 410 -12.79 -42.11 -6.00
CA LEU A 410 -11.34 -41.86 -6.08
C LEU A 410 -11.04 -40.48 -6.73
N GLU A 411 -11.70 -40.11 -7.81
CA GLU A 411 -11.52 -38.79 -8.43
C GLU A 411 -11.91 -37.69 -7.44
N THR A 412 -13.05 -37.83 -6.78
CA THR A 412 -13.54 -36.83 -5.80
C THR A 412 -12.56 -36.65 -4.65
N SER A 413 -12.04 -37.75 -4.10
CA SER A 413 -11.04 -37.69 -3.02
C SER A 413 -9.70 -37.10 -3.47
N GLN A 414 -9.26 -37.40 -4.69
CA GLN A 414 -8.05 -36.78 -5.25
C GLN A 414 -8.18 -35.26 -5.44
N LEU A 415 -9.33 -34.80 -5.96
CA LEU A 415 -9.63 -33.36 -6.09
C LEU A 415 -9.71 -32.68 -4.71
N ALA A 416 -10.31 -33.34 -3.70
CA ALA A 416 -10.34 -32.85 -2.33
C ALA A 416 -8.94 -32.70 -1.73
N LEU A 417 -8.08 -33.72 -1.92
CA LEU A 417 -6.70 -33.67 -1.43
C LEU A 417 -5.90 -32.51 -2.02
N VAL A 418 -6.06 -32.24 -3.31
CA VAL A 418 -5.41 -31.07 -3.97
C VAL A 418 -5.91 -29.77 -3.34
N GLY A 419 -7.23 -29.67 -3.07
CA GLY A 419 -7.81 -28.53 -2.35
C GLY A 419 -7.25 -28.40 -0.94
N ALA A 420 -7.17 -29.48 -0.18
CA ALA A 420 -6.67 -29.48 1.20
C ALA A 420 -5.19 -29.05 1.31
N ARG A 421 -4.36 -29.44 0.34
CA ARG A 421 -2.95 -28.99 0.27
C ARG A 421 -2.85 -27.49 0.01
N HIS A 422 -3.65 -26.98 -0.91
CA HIS A 422 -3.78 -25.56 -1.16
C HIS A 422 -4.19 -24.81 0.11
N ASP A 423 -5.27 -25.26 0.77
CA ASP A 423 -5.85 -24.59 1.93
C ASP A 423 -4.88 -24.59 3.14
N GLU A 424 -4.13 -25.67 3.35
CA GLU A 424 -3.10 -25.71 4.42
C GLU A 424 -2.00 -24.67 4.18
N TYR A 425 -1.50 -24.55 2.96
CA TYR A 425 -0.45 -23.58 2.67
C TYR A 425 -0.95 -22.14 2.75
N VAL A 426 -2.14 -21.85 2.20
CA VAL A 426 -2.77 -20.52 2.29
C VAL A 426 -3.04 -20.13 3.73
N ALA A 427 -3.54 -21.07 4.56
CA ALA A 427 -3.75 -20.83 5.99
C ALA A 427 -2.43 -20.55 6.72
N ALA A 428 -1.36 -21.29 6.40
CA ALA A 428 -0.03 -21.05 6.96
C ALA A 428 0.52 -19.67 6.60
N ALA A 429 0.39 -19.26 5.33
CA ALA A 429 0.74 -17.91 4.89
C ALA A 429 -0.14 -16.84 5.56
N GLY A 430 -1.42 -17.15 5.77
CA GLY A 430 -2.38 -16.29 6.48
C GLY A 430 -1.98 -16.02 7.93
N VAL A 431 -1.50 -17.03 8.66
CA VAL A 431 -0.95 -16.85 10.02
C VAL A 431 0.26 -15.92 10.00
N LEU A 432 1.23 -16.14 9.09
CA LEU A 432 2.40 -15.28 8.97
C LEU A 432 2.03 -13.84 8.61
N ALA A 433 1.04 -13.64 7.74
CA ALA A 433 0.53 -12.32 7.40
C ALA A 433 -0.15 -11.65 8.60
N ALA A 434 -1.00 -12.38 9.33
CA ALA A 434 -1.68 -11.87 10.53
C ALA A 434 -0.70 -11.48 11.65
N MET A 435 0.41 -12.23 11.79
CA MET A 435 1.49 -11.89 12.72
C MET A 435 2.31 -10.68 12.28
N GLY A 436 2.29 -10.33 10.98
CA GLY A 436 3.19 -9.33 10.40
C GLY A 436 4.56 -9.88 10.02
N ALA A 437 4.70 -11.21 9.89
CA ALA A 437 5.95 -11.92 9.59
C ALA A 437 6.11 -12.30 8.11
N LEU A 438 5.13 -12.01 7.26
CA LEU A 438 5.20 -12.30 5.82
C LEU A 438 5.91 -11.14 5.10
N GLU A 439 7.23 -11.14 5.10
CA GLU A 439 8.03 -10.05 4.52
C GLU A 439 8.80 -10.51 3.27
N ALA A 440 8.99 -9.59 2.31
CA ALA A 440 9.73 -9.86 1.07
C ALA A 440 11.17 -10.30 1.34
N ARG A 441 11.83 -9.70 2.35
CA ARG A 441 13.22 -10.06 2.72
C ARG A 441 13.41 -11.55 3.03
N ASP A 442 12.35 -12.18 3.52
CA ASP A 442 12.38 -13.59 3.93
C ASP A 442 12.02 -14.55 2.78
N LEU A 443 11.28 -14.06 1.79
CA LEU A 443 10.77 -14.84 0.67
C LEU A 443 11.68 -14.76 -0.56
N ILE A 444 12.38 -13.64 -0.74
CA ILE A 444 13.28 -13.36 -1.87
C ILE A 444 14.65 -12.88 -1.37
N PRO A 445 15.41 -13.72 -0.66
CA PRO A 445 16.71 -13.34 -0.12
C PRO A 445 17.69 -13.04 -1.27
N GLY A 446 18.28 -11.85 -1.26
CA GLY A 446 19.28 -11.42 -2.26
C GLY A 446 18.78 -10.43 -3.30
N GLU A 447 17.48 -10.19 -3.40
CA GLU A 447 16.94 -9.13 -4.27
C GLU A 447 17.03 -7.74 -3.61
N PRO A 448 17.26 -6.66 -4.42
CA PRO A 448 17.29 -5.31 -3.89
C PRO A 448 15.90 -4.87 -3.44
N LEU A 449 15.73 -4.68 -2.14
CA LEU A 449 14.48 -4.22 -1.55
C LEU A 449 14.42 -2.68 -1.54
N TYR A 450 13.20 -2.14 -1.59
CA TYR A 450 12.96 -0.71 -1.47
C TYR A 450 13.35 -0.21 -0.07
N ASP A 451 14.27 0.80 -0.03
CA ASP A 451 14.63 1.47 1.22
C ASP A 451 13.78 2.73 1.44
N PRO A 452 12.88 2.72 2.42
CA PRO A 452 11.99 3.84 2.70
C PRO A 452 12.70 5.08 3.28
N LYS A 453 14.01 5.01 3.61
CA LYS A 453 14.77 6.13 4.17
C LYS A 453 15.37 7.02 3.08
N THR A 454 15.67 6.45 1.93
CA THR A 454 16.42 7.13 0.86
C THR A 454 15.76 8.43 0.40
N ASN A 455 14.42 8.45 0.27
CA ASN A 455 13.70 9.64 -0.18
C ASN A 455 13.72 10.74 0.87
N LEU A 456 13.46 10.42 2.14
CA LEU A 456 13.51 11.40 3.23
C LEU A 456 14.88 12.07 3.34
N ASP A 457 15.97 11.28 3.22
CA ASP A 457 17.33 11.81 3.27
C ASP A 457 17.62 12.74 2.08
N HIS A 458 17.04 12.45 0.92
CA HIS A 458 17.17 13.30 -0.26
C HIS A 458 16.41 14.63 -0.11
N VAL A 459 15.13 14.59 0.33
CA VAL A 459 14.28 15.79 0.39
C VAL A 459 14.65 16.73 1.53
N ARG A 460 15.23 16.25 2.62
CA ARG A 460 15.77 17.11 3.70
C ARG A 460 16.81 18.11 3.23
N HIS A 461 17.58 17.78 2.20
CA HIS A 461 18.61 18.62 1.64
C HIS A 461 18.15 19.34 0.34
N ALA A 462 16.84 19.36 0.07
CA ALA A 462 16.25 20.03 -1.06
C ALA A 462 16.45 21.58 -1.02
N PRO A 463 16.30 22.31 -2.13
CA PRO A 463 16.43 23.75 -2.19
C PRO A 463 15.54 24.47 -1.16
N GLY A 464 16.16 25.38 -0.36
CA GLY A 464 15.48 26.11 0.74
C GLY A 464 16.16 25.94 2.09
N TRP A 465 17.05 24.93 2.22
CA TRP A 465 17.88 24.78 3.41
C TRP A 465 18.75 26.04 3.67
N VAL A 466 18.87 26.43 4.93
CA VAL A 466 19.68 27.57 5.37
C VAL A 466 20.67 27.15 6.47
N PRO A 467 21.92 27.67 6.50
CA PRO A 467 22.96 27.21 7.41
C PRO A 467 22.64 27.42 8.92
N TRP A 468 21.74 28.34 9.24
CA TRP A 468 21.34 28.65 10.62
C TRP A 468 20.09 27.92 11.09
N GLU A 469 19.50 27.04 10.28
CA GLU A 469 18.27 26.31 10.56
C GLU A 469 18.34 25.51 11.87
N GLY A 470 19.47 24.80 12.10
CA GLY A 470 19.68 24.05 13.33
C GLY A 470 19.74 24.94 14.59
N ALA A 471 20.31 26.14 14.47
CA ALA A 471 20.37 27.08 15.60
C ALA A 471 18.95 27.64 15.93
N VAL A 472 18.17 27.99 14.92
CA VAL A 472 16.79 28.45 15.09
C VAL A 472 15.90 27.32 15.65
N GLY A 473 16.06 26.09 15.17
CA GLY A 473 15.36 24.93 15.67
C GLY A 473 15.67 24.62 17.14
N THR A 474 16.93 24.76 17.55
CA THR A 474 17.34 24.61 18.96
C THR A 474 16.71 25.70 19.81
N LEU A 475 16.70 26.95 19.35
CA LEU A 475 16.05 28.06 20.04
C LEU A 475 14.52 27.84 20.16
N ASP A 476 13.86 27.36 19.13
CA ASP A 476 12.42 27.10 19.12
C ASP A 476 12.02 26.01 20.12
N ARG A 477 12.89 25.02 20.36
CA ARG A 477 12.65 23.97 21.36
C ARG A 477 12.82 24.45 22.81
N LEU A 478 13.41 25.63 23.06
CA LEU A 478 13.58 26.15 24.42
C LEU A 478 12.21 26.40 25.06
N GLY A 479 11.92 25.63 26.10
CA GLY A 479 10.67 25.73 26.84
C GLY A 479 9.44 25.28 26.03
N ALA A 480 9.59 24.61 24.90
CA ALA A 480 8.47 24.02 24.14
C ALA A 480 7.67 23.04 25.01
N PRO A 481 6.32 22.95 24.84
CA PRO A 481 5.56 21.86 25.43
C PRO A 481 6.09 20.54 24.92
N ALA A 482 6.42 19.62 25.82
CA ALA A 482 6.77 18.25 25.42
C ALA A 482 5.47 17.48 25.08
N PRO A 483 5.52 16.53 24.12
CA PRO A 483 4.47 15.54 23.97
C PRO A 483 4.28 14.82 25.33
N THR A 484 3.03 14.58 25.70
CA THR A 484 2.75 13.86 26.94
C THR A 484 3.22 12.41 26.76
N PRO A 485 4.08 11.85 27.64
CA PRO A 485 4.46 10.45 27.53
C PRO A 485 3.20 9.58 27.55
N THR A 486 3.06 8.71 26.57
CA THR A 486 1.99 7.72 26.55
C THR A 486 2.17 6.81 27.76
N PRO A 487 1.21 6.69 28.69
CA PRO A 487 1.29 5.66 29.70
C PRO A 487 1.37 4.30 29.01
N PRO A 488 2.14 3.34 29.53
CA PRO A 488 2.23 2.01 28.94
C PRO A 488 0.80 1.47 28.76
N PRO A 489 0.51 0.78 27.65
CA PRO A 489 -0.81 0.20 27.43
C PRO A 489 -1.19 -0.61 28.65
N SER A 490 -2.42 -0.42 29.14
CA SER A 490 -2.95 -1.23 30.23
C SER A 490 -2.77 -2.70 29.85
N PRO A 491 -2.30 -3.57 30.78
CA PRO A 491 -2.16 -4.98 30.48
C PRO A 491 -3.49 -5.44 29.88
N PRO A 492 -3.49 -6.29 28.82
CA PRO A 492 -4.70 -6.73 28.17
C PRO A 492 -5.64 -7.27 29.25
N GLY A 493 -6.82 -6.66 29.34
CA GLY A 493 -7.91 -7.34 30.04
C GLY A 493 -7.97 -8.69 29.35
N GLN A 494 -7.87 -9.79 30.11
CA GLN A 494 -7.72 -11.17 29.61
C GLN A 494 -8.56 -11.34 28.33
N VAL A 495 -7.93 -11.13 27.16
CA VAL A 495 -8.44 -11.73 25.94
C VAL A 495 -8.41 -13.20 26.26
N VAL A 496 -9.55 -13.86 26.18
CA VAL A 496 -9.69 -15.28 26.48
C VAL A 496 -8.66 -16.00 25.62
N ARG A 497 -7.48 -16.23 26.19
CA ARG A 497 -6.53 -17.18 25.65
C ARG A 497 -7.23 -18.50 25.81
N THR A 498 -7.93 -18.97 24.79
CA THR A 498 -8.51 -20.30 24.76
C THR A 498 -7.34 -21.25 24.81
N GLY A 499 -6.92 -21.54 26.04
CA GLY A 499 -5.95 -22.57 26.32
C GLY A 499 -6.49 -23.87 25.73
N GLY A 500 -5.67 -24.52 24.92
CA GLY A 500 -5.99 -25.73 24.25
C GLY A 500 -6.59 -26.78 25.19
N GLN A 501 -7.65 -27.39 24.72
CA GLN A 501 -8.00 -28.78 25.06
C GLN A 501 -7.49 -29.67 23.92
#